data_425ffdab05a8d78c1a3eef82eb178c9a
#
_entry.id   425ffdab05a8d78c1a3eef82eb178c9a
#
_cell.length_a   1.000
_cell.length_b   1.000
_cell.length_c   1.000
_cell.angle_alpha   90.00
_cell.angle_beta   90.00
_cell.angle_gamma   90.00
#
_symmetry.space_group_name_H-M   'P 1'
#
loop_
_entity.id
_entity.type
_entity.pdbx_description
1 polymer ?
#
loop_
_entity_poly.entity_id
_entity_poly.type
_entity_poly.pdbx_seq_one_letter_code
_entity_poly.pdbx_strand_id
1 'polypeptide(L)'
;VKFTRDFIDQSHVQAVTPIGGQTAFGGSIAIRSYVMPPTSLYGQRLPVYAPVDMTLYQASYYLPPGAPVGYQAEYALYFDAGCSVQVQLFHIKGVVGNVARAVPAAPSPSSAGQSVARTKVLAGDQIGWFQGEAGRSVAFDFRVEDELSKNSFINQSRFESSPNGRGELHAKCPYDYYVEPLRSQWLAKLGSAGGVVVPGTPCGKPSQGVSGTANGLWFLPNAKVNDLKFEGASFGDAAVGPAGQYMSQIALTTDADGMVRIGGLNVASPLGQMMVGSNQATWKKPEDIKVGQTHCWTDSRQSVKVQLVSAASLVAVVGSGSCDSLSLSSGKTYER
;
A
#
# COMPACT_ATOMS: atom_id res chain seq x y z
N VAL A 1 -14.31 -17.87 -5.66
CA VAL A 1 -13.80 -17.31 -6.92
C VAL A 1 -12.41 -17.87 -7.20
N LYS A 2 -12.11 -18.18 -8.48
CA LYS A 2 -10.78 -18.60 -8.92
C LYS A 2 -10.40 -17.87 -10.20
N PHE A 3 -9.21 -17.30 -10.22
CA PHE A 3 -8.65 -16.60 -11.36
C PHE A 3 -8.00 -17.61 -12.31
N THR A 4 -8.45 -17.61 -13.56
CA THR A 4 -8.06 -18.61 -14.57
C THR A 4 -7.23 -18.02 -15.70
N ARG A 5 -7.04 -16.70 -15.71
CA ARG A 5 -6.27 -15.95 -16.71
C ARG A 5 -5.34 -14.94 -16.03
N ASP A 6 -4.20 -14.71 -16.60
CA ASP A 6 -3.32 -13.62 -16.17
C ASP A 6 -3.98 -12.27 -16.39
N PHE A 7 -3.85 -11.38 -15.41
CA PHE A 7 -4.33 -9.99 -15.54
C PHE A 7 -3.36 -9.10 -16.36
N ILE A 8 -2.14 -9.56 -16.57
CA ILE A 8 -1.11 -8.98 -17.44
C ILE A 8 -0.17 -10.12 -17.85
N ASP A 9 0.44 -10.05 -19.01
CA ASP A 9 1.48 -11.01 -19.41
C ASP A 9 2.62 -11.01 -18.39
N GLN A 10 2.90 -12.16 -17.80
CA GLN A 10 3.91 -12.31 -16.77
C GLN A 10 5.34 -11.96 -17.25
N SER A 11 5.62 -12.05 -18.56
CA SER A 11 6.90 -11.61 -19.12
C SER A 11 7.09 -10.08 -19.03
N HIS A 12 6.02 -9.33 -18.88
CA HIS A 12 6.02 -7.88 -18.70
C HIS A 12 6.14 -7.45 -17.21
N VAL A 13 6.27 -8.41 -16.30
CA VAL A 13 6.33 -8.12 -14.86
C VAL A 13 7.67 -8.58 -14.30
N GLN A 14 8.44 -7.63 -13.77
CA GLN A 14 9.69 -7.88 -13.08
C GLN A 14 9.44 -8.45 -11.69
N ALA A 15 8.61 -7.79 -10.91
CA ALA A 15 8.27 -8.20 -9.56
C ALA A 15 6.87 -7.72 -9.16
N VAL A 16 6.32 -8.33 -8.12
CA VAL A 16 5.09 -7.89 -7.47
C VAL A 16 5.33 -7.80 -5.96
N THR A 17 4.69 -6.84 -5.28
CA THR A 17 4.86 -6.72 -3.84
C THR A 17 3.86 -7.56 -3.05
N PRO A 18 4.24 -8.09 -1.89
CA PRO A 18 3.28 -8.63 -0.93
C PRO A 18 2.39 -7.51 -0.38
N ILE A 19 1.22 -7.87 0.14
CA ILE A 19 0.38 -6.93 0.89
C ILE A 19 0.81 -6.90 2.37
N GLY A 20 0.60 -5.75 3.02
CA GLY A 20 0.82 -5.59 4.47
C GLY A 20 2.22 -5.18 4.89
N GLY A 21 3.26 -5.46 4.11
CA GLY A 21 4.64 -5.15 4.48
C GLY A 21 5.06 -3.73 4.12
N GLN A 22 4.61 -3.23 2.98
CA GLN A 22 4.98 -1.90 2.50
C GLN A 22 3.97 -0.87 2.97
N THR A 23 4.47 0.27 3.45
CA THR A 23 3.62 1.43 3.69
C THR A 23 3.29 2.10 2.35
N ALA A 24 2.00 2.26 2.06
CA ALA A 24 1.54 3.20 1.05
C ALA A 24 1.34 4.55 1.74
N PHE A 25 1.69 5.66 1.16
CA PHE A 25 1.45 7.01 1.68
C PHE A 25 1.52 7.17 3.21
N GLY A 26 2.71 7.39 3.73
CA GLY A 26 2.90 7.72 5.14
C GLY A 26 2.59 6.55 6.08
N GLY A 27 1.66 6.74 6.99
CA GLY A 27 1.37 5.83 8.08
C GLY A 27 0.48 4.64 7.75
N SER A 28 0.17 4.33 6.48
CA SER A 28 -0.68 3.20 6.12
C SER A 28 0.11 1.95 5.73
N ILE A 29 -0.55 0.80 5.78
CA ILE A 29 -0.04 -0.48 5.29
C ILE A 29 -0.59 -0.73 3.89
N ALA A 30 0.21 -1.31 3.00
CA ALA A 30 -0.23 -1.67 1.66
C ALA A 30 -1.30 -2.77 1.72
N ILE A 31 -2.50 -2.46 1.25
CA ILE A 31 -3.64 -3.38 1.12
C ILE A 31 -3.81 -3.86 -0.32
N ARG A 32 -2.80 -3.64 -1.14
CA ARG A 32 -2.71 -3.96 -2.56
C ARG A 32 -1.31 -4.45 -2.89
N SER A 33 -1.19 -5.20 -3.95
CA SER A 33 0.09 -5.53 -4.54
C SER A 33 0.45 -4.50 -5.62
N TYR A 34 1.68 -4.03 -5.61
CA TYR A 34 2.23 -3.21 -6.68
C TYR A 34 2.84 -4.12 -7.73
N VAL A 35 2.41 -3.96 -8.97
CA VAL A 35 2.85 -4.75 -10.13
C VAL A 35 3.85 -3.91 -10.90
N MET A 36 5.10 -4.32 -10.89
CA MET A 36 6.23 -3.54 -11.43
C MET A 36 6.74 -4.16 -12.73
N PRO A 37 6.60 -3.46 -13.85
CA PRO A 37 7.27 -3.86 -15.10
C PRO A 37 8.78 -3.53 -15.01
N PRO A 38 9.63 -4.20 -15.78
CA PRO A 38 11.01 -3.79 -15.94
C PRO A 38 11.09 -2.40 -16.59
N THR A 39 12.10 -1.62 -16.22
CA THR A 39 12.30 -0.26 -16.74
C THR A 39 12.45 -0.20 -18.26
N SER A 40 12.90 -1.27 -18.89
CA SER A 40 12.99 -1.40 -20.36
C SER A 40 11.63 -1.36 -21.07
N LEU A 41 10.52 -1.57 -20.34
CA LEU A 41 9.15 -1.50 -20.88
C LEU A 41 8.47 -0.16 -20.57
N TYR A 42 9.15 0.78 -19.90
CA TYR A 42 8.56 2.09 -19.63
C TYR A 42 8.27 2.82 -20.95
N GLY A 43 7.13 3.53 -20.97
CA GLY A 43 6.60 4.15 -22.18
C GLY A 43 5.80 3.22 -23.09
N GLN A 44 5.87 1.90 -22.90
CA GLN A 44 5.08 0.94 -23.66
C GLN A 44 3.70 0.72 -23.02
N ARG A 45 2.69 0.53 -23.88
CA ARG A 45 1.34 0.15 -23.43
C ARG A 45 1.31 -1.35 -23.16
N LEU A 46 1.21 -1.72 -21.90
CA LEU A 46 1.12 -3.11 -21.47
C LEU A 46 -0.35 -3.47 -21.28
N PRO A 47 -0.92 -4.38 -22.08
CA PRO A 47 -2.32 -4.76 -21.97
C PRO A 47 -2.66 -5.35 -20.59
N VAL A 48 -3.82 -4.96 -20.06
CA VAL A 48 -4.37 -5.46 -18.79
C VAL A 48 -5.67 -6.18 -19.09
N TYR A 49 -5.83 -7.38 -18.51
CA TYR A 49 -6.91 -8.31 -18.79
C TYR A 49 -7.75 -8.63 -17.56
N ALA A 50 -8.96 -9.10 -17.74
CA ALA A 50 -9.79 -9.65 -16.69
C ALA A 50 -9.26 -11.02 -16.24
N PRO A 51 -8.88 -11.22 -14.96
CA PRO A 51 -8.37 -12.52 -14.49
C PRO A 51 -9.46 -13.59 -14.33
N VAL A 52 -10.71 -13.16 -14.27
CA VAL A 52 -11.90 -13.97 -14.06
C VAL A 52 -13.11 -13.24 -14.70
N ASP A 53 -14.21 -13.92 -14.89
CA ASP A 53 -15.48 -13.27 -15.23
C ASP A 53 -15.88 -12.33 -14.12
N MET A 54 -16.07 -11.05 -14.44
CA MET A 54 -16.36 -10.02 -13.44
C MET A 54 -17.23 -8.90 -14.01
N THR A 55 -17.79 -8.08 -13.14
CA THR A 55 -18.68 -6.98 -13.53
C THR A 55 -18.12 -5.67 -12.99
N LEU A 56 -17.77 -4.73 -13.86
CA LEU A 56 -17.44 -3.36 -13.48
C LEU A 56 -18.69 -2.72 -12.84
N TYR A 57 -18.53 -2.10 -11.67
CA TYR A 57 -19.64 -1.42 -10.97
C TYR A 57 -19.29 0.00 -10.53
N GLN A 58 -18.00 0.31 -10.45
CA GLN A 58 -17.50 1.60 -10.01
C GLN A 58 -16.20 1.92 -10.74
N ALA A 59 -15.99 3.18 -11.08
CA ALA A 59 -14.74 3.65 -11.68
C ALA A 59 -14.46 5.11 -11.29
N SER A 60 -13.19 5.50 -11.32
CA SER A 60 -12.80 6.91 -11.43
C SER A 60 -11.89 7.10 -12.63
N TYR A 61 -11.96 8.26 -13.23
CA TYR A 61 -10.95 8.77 -14.17
C TYR A 61 -10.48 10.09 -13.60
N TYR A 62 -9.23 10.20 -13.18
CA TYR A 62 -8.77 11.34 -12.43
C TYR A 62 -7.40 11.85 -12.88
N LEU A 63 -7.24 13.16 -12.70
CA LEU A 63 -5.98 13.88 -12.84
C LEU A 63 -5.76 14.66 -11.55
N PRO A 64 -4.73 14.33 -10.73
CA PRO A 64 -4.49 15.02 -9.48
C PRO A 64 -4.34 16.54 -9.67
N PRO A 65 -4.91 17.36 -8.78
CA PRO A 65 -4.65 18.79 -8.80
C PRO A 65 -3.15 19.08 -8.66
N GLY A 66 -2.63 19.96 -9.51
CA GLY A 66 -1.20 20.26 -9.52
C GLY A 66 -0.32 19.19 -10.16
N ALA A 67 -0.90 18.23 -10.87
CA ALA A 67 -0.15 17.24 -11.62
C ALA A 67 0.88 17.93 -12.55
N PRO A 68 2.12 17.43 -12.64
CA PRO A 68 3.13 17.99 -13.53
C PRO A 68 2.66 18.00 -14.98
N VAL A 69 3.15 18.96 -15.76
CA VAL A 69 2.90 19.03 -17.21
C VAL A 69 3.27 17.68 -17.85
N GLY A 70 2.34 17.13 -18.64
CA GLY A 70 2.53 15.83 -19.29
C GLY A 70 2.15 14.61 -18.43
N TYR A 71 1.68 14.81 -17.19
CA TYR A 71 1.09 13.73 -16.41
C TYR A 71 -0.21 13.25 -17.06
N GLN A 72 -0.32 11.96 -17.30
CA GLN A 72 -1.52 11.37 -17.88
C GLN A 72 -2.55 11.04 -16.80
N ALA A 73 -3.81 11.41 -17.04
CA ALA A 73 -4.91 10.98 -16.18
C ALA A 73 -4.99 9.44 -16.10
N GLU A 74 -5.52 8.94 -15.00
CA GLU A 74 -5.52 7.52 -14.66
C GLU A 74 -6.91 7.03 -14.30
N TYR A 75 -7.17 5.76 -14.56
CA TYR A 75 -8.38 5.08 -14.12
C TYR A 75 -8.14 4.27 -12.87
N ALA A 76 -9.12 4.29 -11.97
CA ALA A 76 -9.32 3.26 -10.95
C ALA A 76 -10.58 2.49 -11.33
N LEU A 77 -10.48 1.16 -11.39
CA LEU A 77 -11.55 0.27 -11.85
C LEU A 77 -11.90 -0.71 -10.73
N TYR A 78 -13.19 -0.85 -10.42
CA TYR A 78 -13.70 -1.70 -9.35
C TYR A 78 -14.67 -2.71 -9.92
N PHE A 79 -14.36 -3.97 -9.75
CA PHE A 79 -15.13 -5.09 -10.30
C PHE A 79 -15.65 -5.99 -9.17
N ASP A 80 -16.85 -6.49 -9.37
CA ASP A 80 -17.46 -7.56 -8.61
C ASP A 80 -17.18 -8.88 -9.35
N ALA A 81 -16.41 -9.76 -8.74
CA ALA A 81 -16.06 -11.07 -9.28
C ALA A 81 -17.00 -12.18 -8.77
N GLY A 82 -18.07 -11.82 -8.08
CA GLY A 82 -19.01 -12.74 -7.46
C GLY A 82 -18.54 -13.28 -6.12
N CYS A 83 -19.39 -14.00 -5.40
CA CYS A 83 -19.10 -14.62 -4.10
C CYS A 83 -18.47 -13.63 -3.09
N SER A 84 -18.89 -12.37 -3.12
CA SER A 84 -18.37 -11.30 -2.26
C SER A 84 -16.89 -10.94 -2.47
N VAL A 85 -16.32 -11.33 -3.60
CA VAL A 85 -14.94 -11.00 -3.99
C VAL A 85 -14.95 -9.79 -4.93
N GLN A 86 -14.18 -8.79 -4.60
CA GLN A 86 -13.97 -7.60 -5.41
C GLN A 86 -12.53 -7.57 -5.94
N VAL A 87 -12.39 -7.16 -7.20
CA VAL A 87 -11.11 -6.93 -7.88
C VAL A 87 -10.99 -5.45 -8.17
N GLN A 88 -9.88 -4.85 -7.81
CA GLN A 88 -9.62 -3.43 -8.00
C GLN A 88 -8.27 -3.24 -8.69
N LEU A 89 -8.25 -2.40 -9.72
CA LEU A 89 -7.08 -2.05 -10.50
C LEU A 89 -6.93 -0.53 -10.54
N PHE A 90 -5.77 -0.03 -10.12
CA PHE A 90 -5.49 1.41 -10.08
C PHE A 90 -4.30 1.76 -10.97
N HIS A 91 -4.17 3.02 -11.32
CA HIS A 91 -3.13 3.55 -12.21
C HIS A 91 -3.22 3.01 -13.65
N ILE A 92 -4.41 2.59 -14.08
CA ILE A 92 -4.67 2.16 -15.46
C ILE A 92 -4.67 3.40 -16.36
N LYS A 93 -3.80 3.43 -17.38
CA LYS A 93 -3.60 4.62 -18.24
C LYS A 93 -4.62 4.73 -19.37
N GLY A 94 -5.34 3.68 -19.66
CA GLY A 94 -6.43 3.71 -20.62
C GLY A 94 -7.25 2.44 -20.58
N VAL A 95 -8.45 2.52 -21.09
CA VAL A 95 -9.46 1.47 -21.08
C VAL A 95 -9.94 1.14 -22.47
N VAL A 96 -10.43 -0.08 -22.70
CA VAL A 96 -10.88 -0.56 -24.01
C VAL A 96 -12.23 -1.27 -23.94
N GLY A 97 -12.81 -1.54 -25.10
CA GLY A 97 -13.99 -2.38 -25.25
C GLY A 97 -15.22 -1.86 -24.48
N ASN A 98 -15.89 -2.76 -23.79
CA ASN A 98 -17.09 -2.44 -23.00
C ASN A 98 -16.76 -1.53 -21.80
N VAL A 99 -15.59 -1.70 -21.19
CA VAL A 99 -15.14 -0.87 -20.06
C VAL A 99 -15.05 0.60 -20.49
N ALA A 100 -14.47 0.88 -21.66
CA ALA A 100 -14.33 2.25 -22.16
C ALA A 100 -15.67 2.98 -22.36
N ARG A 101 -16.76 2.24 -22.63
CA ARG A 101 -18.09 2.83 -22.77
C ARG A 101 -18.78 3.11 -21.44
N ALA A 102 -18.34 2.47 -20.37
CA ALA A 102 -18.98 2.56 -19.07
C ALA A 102 -18.31 3.57 -18.12
N VAL A 103 -17.02 3.87 -18.32
CA VAL A 103 -16.27 4.77 -17.43
C VAL A 103 -16.45 6.25 -17.76
N PRO A 104 -16.13 7.17 -16.84
CA PRO A 104 -16.16 8.61 -17.12
C PRO A 104 -15.30 8.98 -18.34
N ALA A 105 -15.86 9.84 -19.21
CA ALA A 105 -15.19 10.29 -20.44
C ALA A 105 -14.15 11.40 -20.21
N ALA A 106 -14.28 12.14 -19.10
CA ALA A 106 -13.36 13.24 -18.73
C ALA A 106 -12.80 13.03 -17.32
N PRO A 107 -11.53 13.40 -17.08
CA PRO A 107 -10.94 13.26 -15.77
C PRO A 107 -11.51 14.29 -14.78
N SER A 108 -11.62 13.87 -13.52
CA SER A 108 -11.98 14.71 -12.40
C SER A 108 -10.74 14.97 -11.51
N PRO A 109 -10.75 15.98 -10.63
CA PRO A 109 -9.68 16.21 -9.67
C PRO A 109 -9.69 15.21 -8.49
N SER A 110 -10.68 14.31 -8.41
CA SER A 110 -10.86 13.35 -7.33
C SER A 110 -10.63 11.92 -7.83
N SER A 111 -9.86 11.14 -7.09
CA SER A 111 -9.68 9.70 -7.31
C SER A 111 -10.86 8.87 -6.77
N ALA A 112 -11.83 9.50 -6.08
CA ALA A 112 -12.99 8.80 -5.55
C ALA A 112 -13.78 8.12 -6.68
N GLY A 113 -14.00 6.83 -6.54
CA GLY A 113 -14.79 6.07 -7.49
C GLY A 113 -16.26 6.48 -7.47
N GLN A 114 -16.87 6.55 -8.63
CA GLN A 114 -18.31 6.78 -8.80
C GLN A 114 -18.96 5.55 -9.42
N SER A 115 -20.23 5.32 -9.09
CA SER A 115 -21.00 4.22 -9.70
C SER A 115 -21.10 4.41 -11.20
N VAL A 116 -20.90 3.33 -11.94
CA VAL A 116 -21.02 3.28 -13.40
C VAL A 116 -22.01 2.20 -13.82
N ALA A 117 -22.39 2.19 -15.11
CA ALA A 117 -23.22 1.14 -15.65
C ALA A 117 -22.56 -0.23 -15.44
N ARG A 118 -23.28 -1.17 -14.82
CA ARG A 118 -22.77 -2.53 -14.59
C ARG A 118 -22.42 -3.19 -15.91
N THR A 119 -21.13 -3.46 -16.11
CA THR A 119 -20.59 -3.94 -17.38
C THR A 119 -19.83 -5.23 -17.19
N LYS A 120 -20.32 -6.32 -17.79
CA LYS A 120 -19.64 -7.63 -17.74
C LYS A 120 -18.41 -7.63 -18.64
N VAL A 121 -17.35 -8.28 -18.12
CA VAL A 121 -16.15 -8.68 -18.85
C VAL A 121 -15.88 -10.15 -18.56
N LEU A 122 -15.39 -10.88 -19.54
CA LEU A 122 -15.07 -12.30 -19.40
C LEU A 122 -13.58 -12.48 -19.08
N ALA A 123 -13.25 -13.59 -18.47
CA ALA A 123 -11.86 -13.96 -18.20
C ALA A 123 -11.02 -13.95 -19.48
N GLY A 124 -9.96 -13.15 -19.50
CA GLY A 124 -9.10 -12.94 -20.66
C GLY A 124 -9.48 -11.75 -21.56
N ASP A 125 -10.63 -11.11 -21.34
CA ASP A 125 -10.95 -9.86 -22.06
C ASP A 125 -9.93 -8.79 -21.71
N GLN A 126 -9.40 -8.08 -22.70
CA GLN A 126 -8.60 -6.89 -22.45
C GLN A 126 -9.52 -5.77 -21.94
N ILE A 127 -9.20 -5.22 -20.78
CA ILE A 127 -9.96 -4.16 -20.11
C ILE A 127 -9.30 -2.79 -20.22
N GLY A 128 -7.99 -2.76 -20.45
CA GLY A 128 -7.22 -1.52 -20.55
C GLY A 128 -5.74 -1.77 -20.80
N TRP A 129 -4.94 -0.77 -20.47
CA TRP A 129 -3.49 -0.89 -20.47
C TRP A 129 -2.86 -0.07 -19.34
N PHE A 130 -1.72 -0.54 -18.88
CA PHE A 130 -0.80 0.21 -18.03
C PHE A 130 0.36 0.75 -18.88
N GLN A 131 0.95 1.86 -18.46
CA GLN A 131 2.15 2.41 -19.06
C GLN A 131 3.04 2.98 -17.95
N GLY A 132 4.18 2.34 -17.72
CA GLY A 132 5.14 2.78 -16.73
C GLY A 132 5.85 4.07 -17.17
N GLU A 133 6.11 4.95 -16.21
CA GLU A 133 6.84 6.21 -16.41
C GLU A 133 7.91 6.35 -15.34
N ALA A 134 9.16 6.57 -15.75
CA ALA A 134 10.27 6.75 -14.81
C ALA A 134 10.02 7.93 -13.86
N GLY A 135 10.19 7.70 -12.56
CA GLY A 135 10.03 8.71 -11.52
C GLY A 135 8.58 9.15 -11.24
N ARG A 136 7.58 8.54 -11.90
CA ARG A 136 6.17 8.94 -11.74
C ARG A 136 5.25 7.75 -11.49
N SER A 137 5.11 6.86 -12.47
CA SER A 137 4.20 5.72 -12.43
C SER A 137 5.00 4.45 -12.71
N VAL A 138 5.68 3.95 -11.67
CA VAL A 138 6.59 2.80 -11.79
C VAL A 138 5.87 1.45 -11.63
N ALA A 139 4.64 1.46 -11.16
CA ALA A 139 3.82 0.29 -10.91
C ALA A 139 2.34 0.63 -11.07
N PHE A 140 1.52 -0.40 -11.27
CA PHE A 140 0.08 -0.29 -11.06
C PHE A 140 -0.37 -1.21 -9.93
N ASP A 141 -1.57 -0.96 -9.40
CA ASP A 141 -2.04 -1.64 -8.21
C ASP A 141 -3.02 -2.74 -8.58
N PHE A 142 -2.82 -3.90 -8.00
CA PHE A 142 -3.75 -5.03 -8.03
C PHE A 142 -4.19 -5.36 -6.60
N ARG A 143 -5.49 -5.19 -6.35
CA ARG A 143 -6.11 -5.41 -5.05
C ARG A 143 -7.27 -6.38 -5.15
N VAL A 144 -7.38 -7.26 -4.17
CA VAL A 144 -8.54 -8.13 -3.98
C VAL A 144 -9.07 -7.93 -2.58
N GLU A 145 -10.38 -7.77 -2.45
CA GLU A 145 -11.11 -7.80 -1.19
C GLU A 145 -12.08 -8.98 -1.16
N ASP A 146 -12.16 -9.64 -0.02
CA ASP A 146 -13.09 -10.75 0.24
C ASP A 146 -13.94 -10.42 1.46
N GLU A 147 -15.20 -10.04 1.23
CA GLU A 147 -16.13 -9.64 2.27
C GLU A 147 -16.49 -10.76 3.25
N LEU A 148 -16.36 -12.02 2.83
CA LEU A 148 -16.64 -13.16 3.68
C LEU A 148 -15.48 -13.52 4.62
N SER A 149 -14.33 -12.88 4.43
CA SER A 149 -13.13 -13.17 5.20
C SER A 149 -12.52 -11.90 5.77
N LYS A 150 -12.46 -11.79 7.10
CA LYS A 150 -11.84 -10.67 7.80
C LYS A 150 -10.41 -11.00 8.21
N ASN A 151 -9.52 -10.01 8.11
CA ASN A 151 -8.21 -10.02 8.73
C ASN A 151 -8.35 -9.70 10.22
N SER A 152 -7.54 -10.36 11.05
CA SER A 152 -7.54 -10.13 12.51
C SER A 152 -6.44 -9.14 12.89
N PHE A 153 -6.82 -8.05 13.53
CA PHE A 153 -5.90 -7.02 14.04
C PHE A 153 -5.81 -7.08 15.56
N ILE A 154 -4.73 -6.55 16.14
CA ILE A 154 -4.57 -6.49 17.60
C ILE A 154 -5.69 -5.67 18.24
N ASN A 155 -6.08 -4.55 17.63
CA ASN A 155 -7.26 -3.78 18.02
C ASN A 155 -8.32 -3.89 16.92
N GLN A 156 -9.03 -5.01 16.89
CA GLN A 156 -10.05 -5.30 15.88
C GLN A 156 -11.16 -4.24 15.83
N SER A 157 -11.60 -3.77 16.99
CA SER A 157 -12.71 -2.80 17.08
C SER A 157 -12.36 -1.45 16.44
N ARG A 158 -11.10 -1.02 16.46
CA ARG A 158 -10.65 0.20 15.78
C ARG A 158 -10.87 0.12 14.28
N PHE A 159 -10.54 -1.02 13.68
CA PHE A 159 -10.72 -1.23 12.24
C PHE A 159 -12.19 -1.34 11.86
N GLU A 160 -13.00 -2.03 12.66
CA GLU A 160 -14.44 -2.22 12.42
C GLU A 160 -15.23 -0.91 12.59
N SER A 161 -14.81 -0.04 13.50
CA SER A 161 -15.48 1.26 13.75
C SER A 161 -15.00 2.39 12.83
N SER A 162 -13.89 2.18 12.08
CA SER A 162 -13.34 3.20 11.20
C SER A 162 -13.98 3.14 9.83
N PRO A 163 -14.52 4.24 9.26
CA PRO A 163 -15.11 4.24 7.92
C PRO A 163 -14.15 3.75 6.83
N ASN A 164 -12.86 4.02 7.00
CA ASN A 164 -11.80 3.65 6.05
C ASN A 164 -11.09 2.34 6.43
N GLY A 165 -11.54 1.62 7.46
CA GLY A 165 -10.92 0.38 7.91
C GLY A 165 -11.32 -0.86 7.10
N ARG A 166 -12.35 -0.74 6.25
CA ARG A 166 -12.88 -1.86 5.47
C ARG A 166 -11.83 -2.49 4.57
N GLY A 167 -11.00 -1.67 3.94
CA GLY A 167 -9.94 -2.14 3.05
C GLY A 167 -8.96 -3.06 3.76
N GLU A 168 -8.49 -2.68 4.94
CA GLU A 168 -7.57 -3.48 5.74
C GLU A 168 -8.23 -4.76 6.26
N LEU A 169 -9.51 -4.68 6.62
CA LEU A 169 -10.26 -5.83 7.11
C LEU A 169 -10.41 -6.92 6.06
N HIS A 170 -10.61 -6.55 4.80
CA HIS A 170 -11.02 -7.48 3.75
C HIS A 170 -9.97 -7.72 2.66
N ALA A 171 -8.88 -6.93 2.60
CA ALA A 171 -7.83 -7.13 1.61
C ALA A 171 -7.16 -8.50 1.76
N LYS A 172 -7.00 -9.18 0.64
CA LYS A 172 -6.37 -10.50 0.53
C LYS A 172 -5.24 -10.47 -0.49
N CYS A 173 -4.33 -11.43 -0.37
CA CYS A 173 -3.34 -11.67 -1.40
C CYS A 173 -4.04 -11.95 -2.73
N PRO A 174 -3.88 -11.14 -3.76
CA PRO A 174 -4.56 -11.36 -5.04
C PRO A 174 -4.10 -12.65 -5.72
N TYR A 175 -2.87 -13.09 -5.46
CA TYR A 175 -2.27 -14.26 -6.10
C TYR A 175 -2.78 -15.59 -5.54
N ASP A 176 -3.36 -15.60 -4.34
CA ASP A 176 -3.99 -16.80 -3.76
C ASP A 176 -5.31 -17.18 -4.43
N TYR A 177 -5.87 -16.28 -5.24
CA TYR A 177 -7.09 -16.54 -6.01
C TYR A 177 -6.83 -17.27 -7.32
N TYR A 178 -5.58 -17.34 -7.80
CA TYR A 178 -5.24 -18.03 -9.03
C TYR A 178 -5.30 -19.55 -8.90
N VAL A 179 -5.68 -20.22 -10.01
CA VAL A 179 -5.50 -21.67 -10.15
C VAL A 179 -4.03 -22.00 -10.45
N GLU A 180 -3.61 -23.23 -10.15
CA GLU A 180 -2.30 -23.70 -10.59
C GLU A 180 -2.29 -23.91 -12.13
N PRO A 181 -1.17 -23.68 -12.84
CA PRO A 181 0.15 -23.29 -12.30
C PRO A 181 0.31 -21.75 -12.12
N LEU A 182 -0.67 -20.94 -12.51
CA LEU A 182 -0.59 -19.47 -12.48
C LEU A 182 -0.30 -18.96 -11.06
N ARG A 183 -0.91 -19.58 -10.04
CA ARG A 183 -0.66 -19.22 -8.65
C ARG A 183 0.82 -19.32 -8.29
N SER A 184 1.43 -20.46 -8.52
CA SER A 184 2.85 -20.68 -8.23
C SER A 184 3.76 -19.72 -9.02
N GLN A 185 3.42 -19.43 -10.27
CA GLN A 185 4.17 -18.50 -11.11
C GLN A 185 4.11 -17.07 -10.56
N TRP A 186 2.94 -16.59 -10.12
CA TRP A 186 2.80 -15.27 -9.50
C TRP A 186 3.50 -15.18 -8.15
N LEU A 187 3.36 -16.20 -7.30
CA LEU A 187 4.04 -16.22 -6.00
C LEU A 187 5.58 -16.20 -6.15
N ALA A 188 6.11 -16.79 -7.22
CA ALA A 188 7.54 -16.74 -7.53
C ALA A 188 8.05 -15.34 -7.93
N LYS A 189 7.17 -14.39 -8.25
CA LYS A 189 7.50 -12.99 -8.55
C LYS A 189 7.42 -12.06 -7.34
N LEU A 190 7.05 -12.56 -6.17
CA LEU A 190 6.98 -11.73 -4.97
C LEU A 190 8.35 -11.20 -4.57
N GLY A 191 8.38 -9.93 -4.21
CA GLY A 191 9.61 -9.24 -3.87
C GLY A 191 9.39 -7.89 -3.19
N SER A 192 10.45 -7.10 -3.16
CA SER A 192 10.45 -5.78 -2.52
C SER A 192 9.82 -4.71 -3.42
N ALA A 193 9.48 -3.59 -2.80
CA ALA A 193 9.03 -2.38 -3.50
C ALA A 193 10.08 -1.78 -4.45
N GLY A 194 11.34 -2.19 -4.32
CA GLY A 194 12.40 -1.84 -5.27
C GLY A 194 12.39 -2.67 -6.55
N GLY A 195 11.42 -3.57 -6.74
CA GLY A 195 11.32 -4.42 -7.93
C GLY A 195 12.27 -5.62 -7.92
N VAL A 196 12.83 -5.97 -6.77
CA VAL A 196 13.71 -7.13 -6.61
C VAL A 196 12.90 -8.31 -6.12
N VAL A 197 12.88 -9.41 -6.88
CA VAL A 197 12.27 -10.67 -6.45
C VAL A 197 13.06 -11.25 -5.27
N VAL A 198 12.34 -11.64 -4.22
CA VAL A 198 12.92 -12.28 -3.03
C VAL A 198 12.27 -13.66 -2.87
N PRO A 199 12.98 -14.73 -3.22
CA PRO A 199 12.44 -16.09 -3.15
C PRO A 199 11.92 -16.44 -1.76
N GLY A 200 10.75 -17.10 -1.71
CA GLY A 200 10.12 -17.49 -0.46
C GLY A 200 9.34 -16.38 0.25
N THR A 201 9.25 -15.19 -0.34
CA THR A 201 8.42 -14.11 0.21
C THR A 201 6.95 -14.57 0.30
N PRO A 202 6.32 -14.53 1.47
CA PRO A 202 4.89 -14.77 1.56
C PRO A 202 4.11 -13.62 0.93
N CYS A 203 2.95 -13.89 0.37
CA CYS A 203 2.11 -12.84 -0.21
C CYS A 203 1.58 -11.83 0.83
N GLY A 204 1.67 -12.18 2.10
CA GLY A 204 1.37 -11.28 3.22
C GLY A 204 -0.11 -11.09 3.51
N LYS A 205 -0.36 -10.23 4.48
CA LYS A 205 -1.69 -9.80 4.93
C LYS A 205 -1.59 -8.43 5.58
N PRO A 206 -2.63 -7.58 5.58
CA PRO A 206 -2.58 -6.25 6.21
C PRO A 206 -2.36 -6.29 7.73
N SER A 207 -2.81 -7.35 8.39
CA SER A 207 -2.67 -7.53 9.84
C SER A 207 -1.27 -8.02 10.23
N GLN A 208 -0.24 -7.24 9.95
CA GLN A 208 1.17 -7.55 10.23
C GLN A 208 1.55 -7.39 11.71
N GLY A 209 0.74 -6.68 12.50
CA GLY A 209 1.06 -6.39 13.89
C GLY A 209 1.28 -7.66 14.70
N VAL A 210 2.41 -7.74 15.41
CA VAL A 210 2.74 -8.82 16.34
C VAL A 210 2.62 -8.28 17.75
N SER A 211 1.76 -8.89 18.57
CA SER A 211 1.55 -8.46 19.95
C SER A 211 2.84 -8.50 20.76
N GLY A 212 3.07 -7.48 21.59
CA GLY A 212 4.28 -7.33 22.39
C GLY A 212 5.52 -6.91 21.62
N THR A 213 5.36 -6.48 20.36
CA THR A 213 6.45 -5.94 19.51
C THR A 213 6.10 -4.58 18.94
N ALA A 214 7.08 -3.86 18.40
CA ALA A 214 6.81 -2.57 17.74
C ALA A 214 6.23 -2.71 16.32
N ASN A 215 6.20 -3.91 15.74
CA ASN A 215 5.71 -4.13 14.37
C ASN A 215 4.22 -3.84 14.24
N GLY A 216 3.82 -3.15 13.16
CA GLY A 216 2.44 -2.92 12.74
C GLY A 216 2.02 -1.46 12.74
N LEU A 217 0.70 -1.25 12.80
CA LEU A 217 0.07 0.06 12.84
C LEU A 217 -0.09 0.57 14.26
N TRP A 218 0.17 1.84 14.43
CA TRP A 218 0.02 2.58 15.68
C TRP A 218 -0.70 3.90 15.44
N PHE A 219 -1.51 4.32 16.39
CA PHE A 219 -2.44 5.44 16.24
C PHE A 219 -2.28 6.44 17.38
N LEU A 220 -2.37 7.74 17.10
CA LEU A 220 -2.60 8.72 18.15
C LEU A 220 -3.92 8.42 18.86
N PRO A 221 -4.10 8.80 20.13
CA PRO A 221 -5.36 8.61 20.83
C PRO A 221 -6.56 9.14 20.00
N ASN A 222 -7.61 8.34 19.91
CA ASN A 222 -8.84 8.62 19.15
C ASN A 222 -8.69 8.70 17.61
N ALA A 223 -7.50 8.49 17.06
CA ALA A 223 -7.34 8.45 15.61
C ALA A 223 -8.03 7.21 15.01
N LYS A 224 -8.66 7.39 13.84
CA LYS A 224 -9.28 6.32 13.07
C LYS A 224 -8.31 5.75 12.06
N VAL A 225 -8.57 4.53 11.59
CA VAL A 225 -7.77 3.89 10.53
C VAL A 225 -7.85 4.73 9.26
N ASN A 226 -6.69 4.99 8.67
CA ASN A 226 -6.52 5.80 7.46
C ASN A 226 -7.13 7.22 7.51
N ASP A 227 -7.36 7.73 8.71
CA ASP A 227 -7.58 9.16 8.93
C ASP A 227 -6.20 9.84 8.97
N LEU A 228 -5.51 9.82 7.83
CA LEU A 228 -4.14 10.28 7.70
C LEU A 228 -4.10 11.81 7.79
N LYS A 229 -3.99 12.32 9.01
CA LYS A 229 -3.86 13.75 9.32
C LYS A 229 -2.52 14.00 9.96
N PHE A 230 -1.86 15.07 9.53
CA PHE A 230 -0.84 15.69 10.34
C PHE A 230 -1.51 16.46 11.48
N GLU A 231 -0.83 16.58 12.60
CA GLU A 231 -1.29 17.38 13.72
C GLU A 231 -1.63 18.82 13.22
N GLY A 232 -2.93 19.14 13.15
CA GLY A 232 -3.41 20.44 12.68
C GLY A 232 -3.70 20.62 11.18
N ALA A 233 -3.50 19.59 10.32
CA ALA A 233 -3.83 19.69 8.90
C ALA A 233 -4.33 18.36 8.32
N SER A 234 -5.24 18.43 7.35
CA SER A 234 -5.68 17.26 6.58
C SER A 234 -4.64 16.92 5.52
N PHE A 235 -4.34 15.63 5.36
CA PHE A 235 -3.52 15.13 4.26
C PHE A 235 -4.38 15.03 2.99
N GLY A 236 -3.99 15.72 1.93
CA GLY A 236 -4.51 15.50 0.58
C GLY A 236 -3.56 14.62 -0.23
N ASP A 237 -4.01 14.04 -1.33
CA ASP A 237 -3.28 13.09 -2.20
C ASP A 237 -1.86 13.53 -2.64
N ALA A 238 -1.43 14.74 -2.32
CA ALA A 238 -0.14 15.34 -2.69
C ALA A 238 0.54 16.14 -1.58
N ALA A 239 0.02 16.17 -0.36
CA ALA A 239 0.56 17.04 0.68
C ALA A 239 1.69 16.35 1.46
N VAL A 240 2.89 16.87 1.30
CA VAL A 240 4.00 16.65 2.22
C VAL A 240 3.81 17.61 3.39
N GLY A 241 3.55 17.10 4.58
CA GLY A 241 3.50 17.93 5.78
C GLY A 241 4.88 18.56 6.08
N PRO A 242 4.95 19.64 6.88
CA PRO A 242 6.22 20.24 7.29
C PRO A 242 7.11 19.21 8.03
N ALA A 243 8.42 19.34 7.88
CA ALA A 243 9.39 18.51 8.58
C ALA A 243 9.15 18.52 10.11
N GLY A 244 9.26 17.36 10.76
CA GLY A 244 9.06 17.22 12.21
C GLY A 244 7.62 17.03 12.67
N GLN A 245 6.65 16.86 11.77
CA GLN A 245 5.26 16.57 12.14
C GLN A 245 4.98 15.07 12.28
N TYR A 246 4.03 14.76 13.12
CA TYR A 246 3.55 13.41 13.41
C TYR A 246 2.19 13.20 12.77
N MET A 247 2.04 12.09 12.07
CA MET A 247 0.73 11.70 11.57
C MET A 247 -0.12 11.05 12.68
N SER A 248 -1.43 11.09 12.50
CA SER A 248 -2.39 10.40 13.37
C SER A 248 -2.21 8.87 13.41
N GLN A 249 -1.60 8.31 12.36
CA GLN A 249 -1.29 6.90 12.21
C GLN A 249 0.12 6.73 11.71
N ILE A 250 0.87 5.80 12.30
CA ILE A 250 2.21 5.39 11.85
C ILE A 250 2.25 3.90 11.58
N ALA A 251 3.14 3.50 10.68
CA ALA A 251 3.39 2.10 10.37
C ALA A 251 4.88 1.78 10.58
N LEU A 252 5.15 0.72 11.30
CA LEU A 252 6.48 0.15 11.49
C LEU A 252 6.47 -1.26 10.92
N THR A 253 7.15 -1.49 9.80
CA THR A 253 7.10 -2.78 9.08
C THR A 253 8.47 -3.17 8.56
N THR A 254 8.62 -4.44 8.20
CA THR A 254 9.78 -4.96 7.47
C THR A 254 9.34 -5.37 6.07
N ASP A 255 10.06 -4.92 5.04
CA ASP A 255 9.81 -5.30 3.65
C ASP A 255 10.41 -6.67 3.33
N ALA A 256 10.06 -7.23 2.19
CA ALA A 256 10.52 -8.54 1.72
C ALA A 256 12.05 -8.66 1.65
N ASP A 257 12.74 -7.58 1.31
CA ASP A 257 14.22 -7.51 1.27
C ASP A 257 14.86 -7.28 2.65
N GLY A 258 14.05 -7.27 3.71
CA GLY A 258 14.50 -7.06 5.09
C GLY A 258 14.71 -5.59 5.46
N MET A 259 14.45 -4.64 4.58
CA MET A 259 14.50 -3.23 4.94
C MET A 259 13.37 -2.87 5.91
N VAL A 260 13.70 -2.12 6.94
CA VAL A 260 12.71 -1.52 7.83
C VAL A 260 12.09 -0.32 7.16
N ARG A 261 10.77 -0.27 7.16
CA ARG A 261 9.98 0.86 6.66
C ARG A 261 9.23 1.50 7.81
N ILE A 262 9.39 2.80 7.93
CA ILE A 262 8.75 3.64 8.93
C ILE A 262 7.93 4.70 8.18
N GLY A 263 6.63 4.65 8.32
CA GLY A 263 5.72 5.59 7.69
C GLY A 263 4.94 6.41 8.70
N GLY A 264 4.57 7.65 8.34
CA GLY A 264 3.74 8.54 9.16
C GLY A 264 4.48 9.34 10.21
N LEU A 265 5.80 9.20 10.31
CA LEU A 265 6.67 10.12 11.04
C LEU A 265 7.31 11.04 10.01
N ASN A 266 6.91 12.29 9.98
CA ASN A 266 7.36 13.19 8.94
C ASN A 266 8.78 13.62 9.11
N VAL A 267 9.41 13.22 8.18
CA VAL A 267 10.77 13.37 7.93
C VAL A 267 10.87 13.85 6.50
N ALA A 268 11.78 14.67 6.19
CA ALA A 268 12.01 15.33 4.91
C ALA A 268 11.94 14.40 3.64
N SER A 269 11.01 13.45 3.63
CA SER A 269 10.70 12.56 2.51
C SER A 269 9.36 12.95 1.90
N PRO A 270 9.24 13.10 0.58
CA PRO A 270 7.99 13.43 -0.09
C PRO A 270 6.82 12.47 0.20
N LEU A 271 7.12 11.25 0.63
CA LEU A 271 6.11 10.23 0.94
C LEU A 271 5.94 9.99 2.45
N GLY A 272 6.59 10.78 3.32
CA GLY A 272 6.51 10.57 4.78
C GLY A 272 7.05 9.20 5.21
N GLN A 273 7.95 8.61 4.44
CA GLN A 273 8.55 7.28 4.69
C GLN A 273 10.04 7.39 4.95
N MET A 274 10.52 6.61 5.90
CA MET A 274 11.92 6.33 6.14
C MET A 274 12.18 4.86 5.82
N MET A 275 13.26 4.59 5.10
CA MET A 275 13.71 3.24 4.79
C MET A 275 15.11 3.03 5.38
N VAL A 276 15.28 1.95 6.12
CA VAL A 276 16.54 1.65 6.80
C VAL A 276 16.99 0.25 6.44
N GLY A 277 18.18 0.17 5.84
CA GLY A 277 18.79 -1.11 5.47
C GLY A 277 19.45 -1.82 6.65
N SER A 278 19.69 -3.11 6.48
CA SER A 278 20.29 -4.00 7.48
C SER A 278 21.80 -3.78 7.72
N ASN A 279 22.41 -2.85 7.01
CA ASN A 279 23.85 -2.55 7.10
C ASN A 279 24.24 -1.64 8.27
N GLN A 280 23.29 -1.24 9.11
CA GLN A 280 23.56 -0.43 10.30
C GLN A 280 23.86 -1.34 11.51
N ALA A 281 24.91 -1.03 12.24
CA ALA A 281 25.36 -1.82 13.40
C ALA A 281 24.31 -2.00 14.52
N THR A 282 23.36 -1.07 14.60
CA THR A 282 22.27 -1.08 15.60
C THR A 282 20.93 -1.51 15.01
N TRP A 283 20.91 -2.02 13.77
CA TRP A 283 19.69 -2.36 13.07
C TRP A 283 18.89 -3.48 13.77
N LYS A 284 17.60 -3.25 13.93
CA LYS A 284 16.62 -4.25 14.41
C LYS A 284 15.35 -4.12 13.59
N LYS A 285 14.70 -5.23 13.33
CA LYS A 285 13.35 -5.24 12.78
C LYS A 285 12.34 -4.76 13.84
N PRO A 286 11.24 -4.12 13.47
CA PRO A 286 10.20 -3.74 14.43
C PRO A 286 9.65 -4.91 15.24
N GLU A 287 9.57 -6.12 14.67
CA GLU A 287 9.16 -7.35 15.35
C GLU A 287 10.13 -7.84 16.42
N ASP A 288 11.37 -7.38 16.40
CA ASP A 288 12.40 -7.73 17.39
C ASP A 288 12.43 -6.77 18.60
N ILE A 289 11.71 -5.64 18.52
CA ILE A 289 11.61 -4.67 19.61
C ILE A 289 10.46 -5.07 20.52
N LYS A 290 10.81 -5.46 21.76
CA LYS A 290 9.88 -5.96 22.78
C LYS A 290 9.50 -4.88 23.77
N VAL A 291 8.45 -5.14 24.56
CA VAL A 291 8.01 -4.24 25.64
C VAL A 291 9.17 -3.87 26.58
N GLY A 292 9.28 -2.61 26.91
CA GLY A 292 10.35 -2.01 27.72
C GLY A 292 11.60 -1.63 26.92
N GLN A 293 11.71 -2.05 25.65
CA GLN A 293 12.89 -1.74 24.84
C GLN A 293 12.73 -0.41 24.08
N THR A 294 13.86 0.28 23.97
CA THR A 294 14.04 1.45 23.11
C THR A 294 14.90 1.06 21.93
N HIS A 295 14.55 1.56 20.75
CA HIS A 295 15.37 1.41 19.55
C HIS A 295 15.35 2.69 18.71
N CYS A 296 16.40 2.90 17.92
CA CYS A 296 16.50 4.05 17.04
C CYS A 296 17.05 3.63 15.68
N TRP A 297 16.40 4.08 14.64
CA TRP A 297 16.87 3.96 13.26
C TRP A 297 17.29 5.32 12.73
N THR A 298 18.32 5.32 11.88
CA THR A 298 18.85 6.52 11.26
C THR A 298 18.99 6.28 9.75
N ASP A 299 18.60 7.24 8.94
CA ASP A 299 18.99 7.35 7.53
C ASP A 299 19.88 8.59 7.33
N SER A 300 20.22 8.93 6.09
CA SER A 300 21.07 10.09 5.77
C SER A 300 20.45 11.46 6.11
N ARG A 301 19.16 11.50 6.47
CA ARG A 301 18.39 12.75 6.66
C ARG A 301 17.88 12.91 8.08
N GLN A 302 17.69 11.80 8.80
CA GLN A 302 16.91 11.80 10.03
C GLN A 302 17.11 10.59 10.88
N SER A 303 16.66 10.68 12.13
CA SER A 303 16.55 9.55 13.05
C SER A 303 15.13 9.42 13.58
N VAL A 304 14.71 8.17 13.79
CA VAL A 304 13.45 7.82 14.46
C VAL A 304 13.79 6.94 15.66
N LYS A 305 13.45 7.41 16.85
CA LYS A 305 13.61 6.67 18.10
C LYS A 305 12.24 6.27 18.63
N VAL A 306 12.11 5.00 18.97
CA VAL A 306 10.87 4.46 19.53
C VAL A 306 11.13 3.76 20.86
N GLN A 307 10.14 3.77 21.73
CA GLN A 307 10.09 2.92 22.93
C GLN A 307 8.76 2.20 22.99
N LEU A 308 8.79 0.89 23.01
CA LEU A 308 7.59 0.09 23.24
C LEU A 308 7.32 0.04 24.76
N VAL A 309 6.40 0.88 25.22
CA VAL A 309 6.08 1.04 26.65
C VAL A 309 5.26 -0.14 27.17
N SER A 310 4.30 -0.60 26.36
CA SER A 310 3.48 -1.77 26.66
C SER A 310 3.08 -2.47 25.34
N ALA A 311 2.38 -3.60 25.42
CA ALA A 311 1.86 -4.25 24.22
C ALA A 311 0.88 -3.35 23.41
N ALA A 312 0.32 -2.32 24.04
CA ALA A 312 -0.65 -1.40 23.44
C ALA A 312 -0.19 0.05 23.35
N SER A 313 1.04 0.38 23.78
CA SER A 313 1.54 1.77 23.82
C SER A 313 2.98 1.87 23.34
N LEU A 314 3.22 2.79 22.42
CA LEU A 314 4.52 3.11 21.82
C LEU A 314 4.74 4.62 21.91
N VAL A 315 5.92 5.04 22.36
CA VAL A 315 6.40 6.42 22.21
C VAL A 315 7.31 6.49 20.99
N ALA A 316 7.10 7.48 20.14
CA ALA A 316 7.95 7.73 18.97
C ALA A 316 8.39 9.18 18.91
N VAL A 317 9.64 9.40 18.57
CA VAL A 317 10.22 10.73 18.32
C VAL A 317 11.02 10.69 17.02
N VAL A 318 10.94 11.78 16.25
CA VAL A 318 11.66 11.96 14.99
C VAL A 318 12.38 13.30 14.99
N GLY A 319 13.55 13.35 14.38
CA GLY A 319 14.35 14.57 14.24
C GLY A 319 15.50 14.43 13.26
N SER A 320 16.12 15.54 12.91
CA SER A 320 17.26 15.62 11.97
C SER A 320 18.62 15.32 12.62
N GLY A 321 18.66 14.95 13.87
CA GLY A 321 19.91 14.65 14.59
C GLY A 321 20.24 13.17 14.65
N SER A 322 21.33 12.86 15.37
CA SER A 322 21.66 11.48 15.73
C SER A 322 20.65 10.92 16.72
N CYS A 323 20.63 9.59 16.86
CA CYS A 323 19.80 8.91 17.85
C CYS A 323 20.00 9.40 19.29
N ASP A 324 21.22 9.84 19.63
CA ASP A 324 21.55 10.32 20.98
C ASP A 324 20.94 11.71 21.26
N SER A 325 20.73 12.52 20.23
CA SER A 325 20.10 13.83 20.37
C SER A 325 18.59 13.77 20.55
N LEU A 326 17.94 12.62 20.28
CA LEU A 326 16.50 12.46 20.39
C LEU A 326 16.07 12.07 21.80
N SER A 327 15.25 12.92 22.44
CA SER A 327 14.64 12.63 23.74
C SER A 327 13.24 12.09 23.58
N LEU A 328 12.98 10.92 24.17
CA LEU A 328 11.64 10.32 24.18
C LEU A 328 10.59 11.20 24.91
N SER A 329 11.04 12.09 25.81
CA SER A 329 10.11 13.03 26.49
C SER A 329 9.46 14.04 25.56
N SER A 330 10.05 14.30 24.39
CA SER A 330 9.47 15.15 23.34
C SER A 330 8.66 14.36 22.30
N GLY A 331 8.61 13.04 22.44
CA GLY A 331 7.91 12.16 21.51
C GLY A 331 6.39 12.17 21.69
N LYS A 332 5.70 11.57 20.73
CA LYS A 332 4.26 11.31 20.79
C LYS A 332 3.98 9.89 21.23
N THR A 333 2.95 9.73 22.04
CA THR A 333 2.45 8.42 22.44
C THR A 333 1.40 7.96 21.44
N TYR A 334 1.62 6.76 20.92
CA TYR A 334 0.72 6.05 20.03
C TYR A 334 0.16 4.81 20.74
N GLU A 335 -1.02 4.39 20.33
CA GLU A 335 -1.72 3.22 20.86
C GLU A 335 -2.17 2.27 19.74
N ARG A 336 -2.46 1.04 20.08
CA ARG A 336 -3.10 0.05 19.20
C ARG A 336 -4.56 -0.12 19.53
#